data_fdaa7b5a9b6e03703286f3f6c85b2ebe
#
_entry.id   fdaa7b5a9b6e03703286f3f6c85b2ebe
#
_cell.length_a   1.000
_cell.length_b   1.000
_cell.length_c   1.000
_cell.angle_alpha   90.00
_cell.angle_beta   90.00
_cell.angle_gamma   90.00
#
_symmetry.space_group_name_H-M   'P 1'
#
loop_
_entity.id
_entity.type
_entity.pdbx_description
1 polymer ?
#
loop_
_entity_poly.entity_id
_entity_poly.type
_entity_poly.pdbx_seq_one_letter_code
_entity_poly.pdbx_strand_id
1 'polypeptide(L)'
;SMYPHHTLANTRIEKLNLLNLSRAAEISSDRIGFVACDDIQTSLRAMLKLASGLSDKHINFNFSVYLEQLEELESLGRNEGQLWSSHPNFLVRMRALIWFEMSKEYNEFVGHKKGTHELKEIDKKIDTLINDLTGNELETSNQEVYDRALLWASLRLYLFDKKFSKEEQESFKRRFGEKKTLSTISFLRISKPEIIDQKIEESFAEANLLLKNEKKKLIDELILIGTEVGKNNIDVLKLLSQFANKLGDERTISLG
;
A
#
# COMPACT_ATOMS: atom_id res chain seq x y z
N SER A 1 -7.72 22.72 9.39
CA SER A 1 -6.99 23.02 8.16
C SER A 1 -7.04 21.77 7.29
N MET A 2 -7.90 21.77 6.29
CA MET A 2 -7.99 20.67 5.31
C MET A 2 -6.69 20.68 4.49
N TYR A 3 -5.91 19.63 4.59
CA TYR A 3 -4.79 19.38 3.68
C TYR A 3 -5.35 19.06 2.29
N PRO A 4 -4.94 19.77 1.21
CA PRO A 4 -5.49 19.59 -0.14
C PRO A 4 -5.09 18.26 -0.79
N HIS A 5 -4.37 17.38 -0.09
CA HIS A 5 -3.80 16.16 -0.65
C HIS A 5 -4.82 15.08 -1.00
N HIS A 6 -6.00 15.04 -0.35
CA HIS A 6 -7.03 14.05 -0.64
C HIS A 6 -7.78 14.26 -1.96
N THR A 7 -7.71 15.45 -2.53
CA THR A 7 -8.37 15.77 -3.82
C THR A 7 -7.56 15.37 -5.04
N LEU A 8 -6.27 15.03 -4.87
CA LEU A 8 -5.37 14.68 -5.96
C LEU A 8 -5.22 13.16 -6.16
N ALA A 9 -5.65 12.34 -5.20
CA ALA A 9 -5.54 10.91 -5.29
C ALA A 9 -6.71 10.31 -6.08
N ASN A 10 -6.42 9.72 -7.24
CA ASN A 10 -7.42 9.15 -8.13
C ASN A 10 -7.67 7.65 -7.85
N THR A 11 -6.69 6.96 -7.24
CA THR A 11 -6.77 5.53 -6.94
C THR A 11 -6.85 5.25 -5.45
N ARG A 12 -7.33 4.04 -5.08
CA ARG A 12 -7.36 3.58 -3.68
C ARG A 12 -5.95 3.51 -3.10
N ILE A 13 -4.97 3.03 -3.87
CA ILE A 13 -3.57 2.90 -3.46
C ILE A 13 -2.96 4.28 -3.15
N GLU A 14 -3.17 5.27 -4.03
CA GLU A 14 -2.70 6.64 -3.79
C GLU A 14 -3.28 7.21 -2.51
N LYS A 15 -4.59 7.01 -2.26
CA LYS A 15 -5.25 7.45 -1.03
C LYS A 15 -4.62 6.82 0.21
N LEU A 16 -4.39 5.50 0.20
CA LEU A 16 -3.77 4.80 1.33
C LEU A 16 -2.33 5.25 1.56
N ASN A 17 -1.54 5.46 0.51
CA ASN A 17 -0.18 5.99 0.61
C ASN A 17 -0.15 7.41 1.19
N LEU A 18 -1.07 8.29 0.76
CA LEU A 18 -1.20 9.63 1.31
C LEU A 18 -1.63 9.63 2.79
N LEU A 19 -2.50 8.71 3.19
CA LEU A 19 -2.88 8.52 4.59
C LEU A 19 -1.68 8.09 5.43
N ASN A 20 -0.86 7.15 4.96
CA ASN A 20 0.36 6.73 5.66
C ASN A 20 1.37 7.86 5.79
N LEU A 21 1.56 8.66 4.73
CA LEU A 21 2.40 9.85 4.78
C LEU A 21 1.89 10.88 5.80
N SER A 22 0.58 11.12 5.83
CA SER A 22 -0.05 12.02 6.82
C SER A 22 0.18 11.52 8.25
N ARG A 23 0.01 10.23 8.50
CA ARG A 23 0.26 9.61 9.81
C ARG A 23 1.72 9.74 10.26
N ALA A 24 2.66 9.49 9.35
CA ALA A 24 4.08 9.67 9.64
C ALA A 24 4.43 11.13 9.94
N ALA A 25 3.82 12.09 9.23
CA ALA A 25 4.01 13.51 9.49
C ALA A 25 3.49 13.94 10.87
N GLU A 26 2.35 13.40 11.32
CA GLU A 26 1.82 13.64 12.67
C GLU A 26 2.77 13.14 13.76
N ILE A 27 3.28 11.92 13.63
CA ILE A 27 4.25 11.35 14.57
C ILE A 27 5.54 12.19 14.58
N SER A 28 6.00 12.64 13.42
CA SER A 28 7.17 13.53 13.33
C SER A 28 6.93 14.87 14.02
N SER A 29 5.75 15.43 13.89
CA SER A 29 5.35 16.67 14.57
C SER A 29 5.32 16.50 16.08
N ASP A 30 4.81 15.37 16.58
CA ASP A 30 4.81 15.04 18.01
C ASP A 30 6.23 14.95 18.57
N ARG A 31 7.15 14.32 17.83
CA ARG A 31 8.58 14.26 18.20
C ARG A 31 9.22 15.63 18.31
N ILE A 32 8.94 16.52 17.36
CA ILE A 32 9.46 17.90 17.40
C ILE A 32 8.93 18.64 18.63
N GLY A 33 7.63 18.50 18.92
CA GLY A 33 7.03 19.07 20.13
C GLY A 33 7.67 18.54 21.42
N PHE A 34 7.94 17.24 21.44
CA PHE A 34 8.60 16.60 22.60
C PHE A 34 10.06 17.06 22.76
N VAL A 35 10.83 17.14 21.67
CA VAL A 35 12.21 17.68 21.73
C VAL A 35 12.23 19.09 22.31
N ALA A 36 11.24 19.92 22.00
CA ALA A 36 11.14 21.28 22.54
C ALA A 36 10.72 21.31 24.02
N CYS A 37 9.97 20.31 24.49
CA CYS A 37 9.47 20.22 25.86
C CYS A 37 10.43 19.48 26.80
N ASP A 38 11.13 18.47 26.30
CA ASP A 38 12.05 17.57 27.02
C ASP A 38 11.44 16.92 28.28
N ASP A 39 10.12 16.76 28.30
CA ASP A 39 9.37 16.10 29.37
C ASP A 39 8.24 15.24 28.79
N ILE A 40 8.41 13.92 28.87
CA ILE A 40 7.47 12.94 28.29
C ILE A 40 6.09 13.03 28.96
N GLN A 41 6.01 13.24 30.27
CA GLN A 41 4.74 13.32 30.99
C GLN A 41 3.95 14.56 30.56
N THR A 42 4.61 15.70 30.44
CA THR A 42 4.00 16.94 29.96
C THR A 42 3.53 16.79 28.52
N SER A 43 4.34 16.18 27.64
CA SER A 43 3.99 15.95 26.24
C SER A 43 2.77 15.02 26.10
N LEU A 44 2.76 13.89 26.80
CA LEU A 44 1.64 12.96 26.79
C LEU A 44 0.36 13.59 27.36
N ARG A 45 0.49 14.40 28.41
CA ARG A 45 -0.65 15.15 29.00
C ARG A 45 -1.20 16.20 28.04
N ALA A 46 -0.33 16.91 27.31
CA ALA A 46 -0.74 17.85 26.26
C ALA A 46 -1.49 17.15 25.14
N MET A 47 -1.01 16.00 24.69
CA MET A 47 -1.69 15.18 23.69
C MET A 47 -3.06 14.71 24.18
N LEU A 48 -3.19 14.27 25.43
CA LEU A 48 -4.49 13.90 26.04
C LEU A 48 -5.47 15.06 26.06
N LYS A 49 -5.01 16.26 26.39
CA LYS A 49 -5.83 17.46 26.36
C LYS A 49 -6.36 17.74 24.96
N LEU A 50 -5.51 17.66 23.94
CA LEU A 50 -5.90 17.86 22.57
C LEU A 50 -6.92 16.82 22.09
N ALA A 51 -6.77 15.56 22.47
CA ALA A 51 -7.68 14.50 22.08
C ALA A 51 -9.03 14.53 22.82
N SER A 52 -9.02 14.85 24.12
CA SER A 52 -10.23 14.81 24.96
C SER A 52 -10.97 16.13 25.08
N GLY A 53 -10.31 17.25 24.82
CA GLY A 53 -10.83 18.60 25.11
C GLY A 53 -10.95 18.92 26.62
N LEU A 54 -10.45 18.03 27.49
CA LEU A 54 -10.56 18.20 28.94
C LEU A 54 -9.49 19.16 29.49
N SER A 55 -9.83 19.87 30.55
CA SER A 55 -8.86 20.67 31.31
C SER A 55 -8.07 19.80 32.30
N ASP A 56 -6.91 20.28 32.74
CA ASP A 56 -5.99 19.55 33.63
C ASP A 56 -6.63 18.96 34.88
N LYS A 57 -7.60 19.68 35.46
CA LYS A 57 -8.32 19.22 36.67
C LYS A 57 -9.16 17.96 36.47
N HIS A 58 -9.43 17.61 35.23
CA HIS A 58 -10.22 16.43 34.83
C HIS A 58 -9.36 15.32 34.20
N ILE A 59 -8.07 15.56 34.00
CA ILE A 59 -7.14 14.58 33.45
C ILE A 59 -6.36 13.92 34.59
N ASN A 60 -6.78 12.71 34.97
CA ASN A 60 -6.01 11.88 35.87
C ASN A 60 -5.23 10.86 35.03
N PHE A 61 -4.04 11.26 34.56
CA PHE A 61 -3.21 10.42 33.72
C PHE A 61 -2.29 9.53 34.56
N ASN A 62 -2.50 8.21 34.49
CA ASN A 62 -1.61 7.22 35.06
C ASN A 62 -0.87 6.50 33.94
N PHE A 63 0.43 6.70 33.86
CA PHE A 63 1.29 6.18 32.81
C PHE A 63 1.29 4.63 32.77
N SER A 64 1.32 3.95 33.92
CA SER A 64 1.33 2.49 34.00
C SER A 64 0.02 1.88 33.49
N VAL A 65 -1.11 2.43 33.91
CA VAL A 65 -2.44 1.99 33.43
C VAL A 65 -2.58 2.23 31.92
N TYR A 66 -1.99 3.32 31.44
CA TYR A 66 -2.01 3.62 30.02
C TYR A 66 -1.20 2.61 29.18
N LEU A 67 -0.02 2.19 29.67
CA LEU A 67 0.78 1.16 28.99
C LEU A 67 0.05 -0.19 28.94
N GLU A 68 -0.62 -0.58 30.03
CA GLU A 68 -1.47 -1.79 30.08
C GLU A 68 -2.60 -1.72 29.04
N GLN A 69 -3.28 -0.56 28.94
CA GLN A 69 -4.31 -0.35 27.92
C GLN A 69 -3.78 -0.41 26.49
N LEU A 70 -2.54 0.00 26.22
CA LEU A 70 -1.91 -0.12 24.93
C LEU A 70 -1.72 -1.58 24.52
N GLU A 71 -1.30 -2.46 25.43
CA GLU A 71 -1.13 -3.89 25.20
C GLU A 71 -2.50 -4.57 24.93
N GLU A 72 -3.52 -4.18 25.69
CA GLU A 72 -4.87 -4.69 25.52
C GLU A 72 -5.48 -4.31 24.14
N LEU A 73 -5.27 -3.08 23.69
CA LEU A 73 -5.75 -2.58 22.41
C LEU A 73 -5.10 -3.28 21.19
N GLU A 74 -3.87 -3.75 21.32
CA GLU A 74 -3.24 -4.59 20.29
C GLU A 74 -4.01 -5.90 20.08
N SER A 75 -4.68 -6.40 21.12
CA SER A 75 -5.45 -7.64 21.07
C SER A 75 -6.87 -7.48 20.48
N LEU A 76 -7.42 -6.26 20.48
CA LEU A 76 -8.83 -5.99 20.13
C LEU A 76 -9.13 -5.88 18.62
N GLY A 77 -8.13 -6.02 17.77
CA GLY A 77 -8.34 -6.04 16.31
C GLY A 77 -8.62 -4.68 15.68
N ARG A 78 -8.59 -4.65 14.37
CA ARG A 78 -8.68 -3.44 13.54
C ARG A 78 -10.12 -3.02 13.34
N ASN A 79 -10.39 -1.71 13.42
CA ASN A 79 -11.68 -1.13 13.09
C ASN A 79 -11.58 -0.45 11.70
N GLU A 80 -12.51 -0.74 10.79
CA GLU A 80 -12.55 -0.13 9.43
C GLU A 80 -12.51 1.40 9.45
N GLY A 81 -13.07 2.03 10.50
CA GLY A 81 -13.01 3.48 10.67
C GLY A 81 -11.60 4.04 10.85
N GLN A 82 -10.65 3.22 11.34
CA GLN A 82 -9.26 3.63 11.52
C GLN A 82 -8.47 3.60 10.20
N LEU A 83 -8.85 2.72 9.27
CA LEU A 83 -8.20 2.60 7.97
C LEU A 83 -8.22 3.92 7.19
N TRP A 84 -9.37 4.60 7.16
CA TRP A 84 -9.58 5.83 6.41
C TRP A 84 -9.33 7.11 7.21
N SER A 85 -8.90 7.00 8.47
CA SER A 85 -8.53 8.15 9.27
C SER A 85 -7.20 8.75 8.78
N SER A 86 -7.19 10.04 8.52
CA SER A 86 -5.96 10.79 8.20
C SER A 86 -5.02 10.92 9.40
N HIS A 87 -5.55 10.69 10.61
CA HIS A 87 -4.79 10.77 11.85
C HIS A 87 -4.56 9.37 12.41
N PRO A 88 -3.34 9.02 12.85
CA PRO A 88 -3.13 7.80 13.62
C PRO A 88 -3.98 7.84 14.87
N ASN A 89 -4.41 6.66 15.33
CA ASN A 89 -5.02 6.56 16.64
C ASN A 89 -4.10 7.25 17.67
N PHE A 90 -4.70 8.04 18.54
CA PHE A 90 -4.01 8.77 19.58
C PHE A 90 -3.06 7.89 20.40
N LEU A 91 -3.46 6.66 20.68
CA LEU A 91 -2.65 5.67 21.40
C LEU A 91 -1.38 5.27 20.62
N VAL A 92 -1.47 5.13 19.30
CA VAL A 92 -0.31 4.86 18.43
C VAL A 92 0.68 6.03 18.48
N ARG A 93 0.19 7.26 18.44
CA ARG A 93 1.02 8.48 18.53
C ARG A 93 1.76 8.56 19.88
N MET A 94 1.04 8.34 20.98
CA MET A 94 1.66 8.34 22.32
C MET A 94 2.72 7.25 22.45
N ARG A 95 2.46 6.05 21.93
CA ARG A 95 3.43 4.95 21.93
C ARG A 95 4.67 5.28 21.10
N ALA A 96 4.50 5.86 19.92
CA ALA A 96 5.60 6.30 19.09
C ALA A 96 6.48 7.35 19.79
N LEU A 97 5.87 8.22 20.59
CA LEU A 97 6.58 9.23 21.36
C LEU A 97 7.36 8.61 22.51
N ILE A 98 6.78 7.65 23.25
CA ILE A 98 7.46 6.92 24.33
C ILE A 98 8.67 6.16 23.78
N TRP A 99 8.52 5.49 22.65
CA TRP A 99 9.65 4.81 22.01
C TRP A 99 10.74 5.79 21.56
N PHE A 100 10.35 6.96 21.04
CA PHE A 100 11.30 7.99 20.65
C PHE A 100 12.11 8.51 21.84
N GLU A 101 11.49 8.70 23.02
CA GLU A 101 12.17 9.06 24.28
C GLU A 101 13.24 8.03 24.66
N MET A 102 13.06 6.75 24.30
CA MET A 102 14.02 5.68 24.57
C MET A 102 15.18 5.63 23.57
N SER A 103 15.19 6.47 22.50
CA SER A 103 16.24 6.43 21.50
C SER A 103 17.55 7.01 22.01
N LYS A 104 18.65 6.44 21.53
CA LYS A 104 20.00 6.92 21.84
C LYS A 104 20.22 8.30 21.26
N GLU A 105 19.82 8.50 20.01
CA GLU A 105 20.03 9.76 19.28
C GLU A 105 19.28 10.93 19.91
N TYR A 106 18.04 10.72 20.36
CA TYR A 106 17.33 11.75 21.12
C TYR A 106 18.05 12.06 22.44
N ASN A 107 18.42 11.02 23.22
CA ASN A 107 19.07 11.19 24.51
C ASN A 107 20.45 11.84 24.38
N GLU A 108 21.22 11.55 23.33
CA GLU A 108 22.48 12.25 23.03
C GLU A 108 22.23 13.72 22.69
N PHE A 109 21.22 13.99 21.85
CA PHE A 109 20.88 15.34 21.43
C PHE A 109 20.52 16.25 22.59
N VAL A 110 19.73 15.76 23.57
CA VAL A 110 19.33 16.53 24.76
C VAL A 110 20.33 16.42 25.93
N GLY A 111 21.42 15.69 25.75
CA GLY A 111 22.48 15.54 26.80
C GLY A 111 22.14 14.51 27.86
N HIS A 112 21.16 13.67 27.70
CA HIS A 112 20.82 12.56 28.58
C HIS A 112 21.66 11.32 28.27
N LYS A 113 21.95 10.47 29.27
CA LYS A 113 22.68 9.21 29.09
C LYS A 113 21.77 7.98 29.27
N LYS A 114 20.53 8.04 28.80
CA LYS A 114 19.50 7.03 29.12
C LYS A 114 19.02 6.24 27.89
N GLY A 115 19.42 6.62 26.68
CA GLY A 115 18.97 5.96 25.45
C GLY A 115 19.41 4.50 25.38
N THR A 116 18.46 3.61 25.08
CA THR A 116 18.68 2.15 25.06
C THR A 116 18.52 1.55 23.66
N HIS A 117 17.81 2.21 22.75
CA HIS A 117 17.47 1.71 21.42
C HIS A 117 18.00 2.66 20.35
N GLU A 118 18.41 2.10 19.22
CA GLU A 118 18.72 2.87 18.00
C GLU A 118 17.44 3.49 17.42
N LEU A 119 17.50 4.75 17.01
CA LEU A 119 16.34 5.43 16.40
C LEU A 119 15.82 4.69 15.17
N LYS A 120 16.71 4.11 14.38
CA LYS A 120 16.36 3.31 13.20
C LYS A 120 15.51 2.08 13.55
N GLU A 121 15.75 1.44 14.67
CA GLU A 121 14.95 0.30 15.14
C GLU A 121 13.56 0.76 15.59
N ILE A 122 13.50 1.91 16.26
CA ILE A 122 12.26 2.56 16.67
C ILE A 122 11.44 2.97 15.45
N ASP A 123 12.06 3.61 14.46
CA ASP A 123 11.39 4.00 13.22
C ASP A 123 10.79 2.79 12.50
N LYS A 124 11.55 1.69 12.42
CA LYS A 124 11.03 0.45 11.84
C LYS A 124 9.81 -0.11 12.58
N LYS A 125 9.79 -0.03 13.92
CA LYS A 125 8.62 -0.44 14.72
C LYS A 125 7.42 0.48 14.46
N ILE A 126 7.65 1.78 14.35
CA ILE A 126 6.59 2.76 14.06
C ILE A 126 6.03 2.58 12.65
N ASP A 127 6.90 2.36 11.67
CA ASP A 127 6.48 2.04 10.29
C ASP A 127 5.63 0.77 10.27
N THR A 128 5.99 -0.25 11.04
CA THR A 128 5.18 -1.45 11.19
C THR A 128 3.80 -1.12 11.78
N LEU A 129 3.71 -0.32 12.83
CA LEU A 129 2.43 0.10 13.41
C LEU A 129 1.56 0.88 12.42
N ILE A 130 2.15 1.83 11.67
CA ILE A 130 1.44 2.61 10.66
C ILE A 130 0.97 1.68 9.53
N ASN A 131 1.85 0.80 9.06
CA ASN A 131 1.54 -0.15 7.98
C ASN A 131 0.53 -1.20 8.43
N ASP A 132 0.55 -1.63 9.68
CA ASP A 132 -0.45 -2.53 10.23
C ASP A 132 -1.85 -1.92 10.25
N LEU A 133 -1.98 -0.61 10.30
CA LEU A 133 -3.27 0.08 10.14
C LEU A 133 -3.82 0.00 8.71
N THR A 134 -2.94 -0.12 7.70
CA THR A 134 -3.29 -0.13 6.27
C THR A 134 -2.74 -1.34 5.53
N GLY A 135 -1.79 -2.10 6.12
CA GLY A 135 -0.96 -3.07 5.42
C GLY A 135 -1.75 -4.13 4.67
N ASN A 136 -2.69 -4.81 5.31
CA ASN A 136 -3.49 -5.85 4.67
C ASN A 136 -4.37 -5.28 3.54
N GLU A 137 -4.89 -4.06 3.70
CA GLU A 137 -5.68 -3.39 2.68
C GLU A 137 -4.82 -2.91 1.51
N LEU A 138 -3.61 -2.45 1.80
CA LEU A 138 -2.66 -2.05 0.76
C LEU A 138 -2.16 -3.28 -0.01
N GLU A 139 -1.80 -4.37 0.66
CA GLU A 139 -1.43 -5.64 0.04
C GLU A 139 -2.58 -6.21 -0.79
N THR A 140 -3.80 -6.24 -0.25
CA THR A 140 -5.00 -6.68 -0.97
C THR A 140 -5.26 -5.79 -2.18
N SER A 141 -5.14 -4.48 -2.03
CA SER A 141 -5.30 -3.53 -3.15
C SER A 141 -4.22 -3.70 -4.20
N ASN A 142 -2.97 -3.91 -3.82
CA ASN A 142 -1.87 -4.18 -4.74
C ASN A 142 -2.10 -5.49 -5.50
N GLN A 143 -2.55 -6.54 -4.80
CA GLN A 143 -2.87 -7.82 -5.44
C GLN A 143 -4.05 -7.69 -6.41
N GLU A 144 -5.10 -6.95 -6.06
CA GLU A 144 -6.23 -6.68 -6.96
C GLU A 144 -5.80 -5.91 -8.20
N VAL A 145 -4.92 -4.92 -8.06
CA VAL A 145 -4.35 -4.14 -9.18
C VAL A 145 -3.48 -5.02 -10.05
N TYR A 146 -2.61 -5.83 -9.45
CA TYR A 146 -1.78 -6.81 -10.16
C TYR A 146 -2.62 -7.80 -10.95
N ASP A 147 -3.61 -8.43 -10.31
CA ASP A 147 -4.50 -9.43 -10.91
C ASP A 147 -5.32 -8.84 -12.06
N ARG A 148 -5.75 -7.59 -11.94
CA ARG A 148 -6.51 -6.88 -12.98
C ARG A 148 -5.62 -6.57 -14.19
N ALA A 149 -4.42 -6.06 -13.96
CA ALA A 149 -3.46 -5.79 -15.02
C ALA A 149 -3.06 -7.09 -15.74
N LEU A 150 -2.77 -8.15 -14.98
CA LEU A 150 -2.45 -9.46 -15.53
C LEU A 150 -3.61 -10.02 -16.35
N LEU A 151 -4.84 -9.94 -15.87
CA LEU A 151 -6.03 -10.45 -16.58
C LEU A 151 -6.22 -9.79 -17.94
N TRP A 152 -6.23 -8.45 -17.97
CA TRP A 152 -6.49 -7.72 -19.23
C TRP A 152 -5.35 -7.83 -20.22
N ALA A 153 -4.11 -7.74 -19.78
CA ALA A 153 -2.95 -7.91 -20.65
C ALA A 153 -2.86 -9.35 -21.19
N SER A 154 -3.13 -10.36 -20.34
CA SER A 154 -3.19 -11.76 -20.77
C SER A 154 -4.28 -11.97 -21.81
N LEU A 155 -5.48 -11.44 -21.58
CA LEU A 155 -6.58 -11.54 -22.53
C LEU A 155 -6.18 -10.95 -23.89
N ARG A 156 -5.47 -9.83 -23.91
CA ARG A 156 -4.97 -9.22 -25.14
C ARG A 156 -3.94 -10.09 -25.86
N LEU A 157 -3.08 -10.79 -25.09
CA LEU A 157 -2.14 -11.77 -25.65
C LEU A 157 -2.87 -12.96 -26.26
N TYR A 158 -3.86 -13.55 -25.57
CA TYR A 158 -4.67 -14.64 -26.09
C TYR A 158 -5.47 -14.26 -27.35
N LEU A 159 -5.79 -12.98 -27.51
CA LEU A 159 -6.53 -12.44 -28.65
C LEU A 159 -5.63 -11.80 -29.71
N PHE A 160 -4.33 -12.12 -29.75
CA PHE A 160 -3.38 -11.48 -30.67
C PHE A 160 -3.77 -11.70 -32.13
N ASP A 161 -4.34 -12.86 -32.47
CA ASP A 161 -4.84 -13.24 -33.80
C ASP A 161 -6.36 -12.98 -33.98
N LYS A 162 -6.99 -12.27 -33.03
CA LYS A 162 -8.43 -11.93 -32.99
C LYS A 162 -9.34 -13.15 -32.80
N LYS A 163 -8.81 -14.27 -32.36
CA LYS A 163 -9.58 -15.47 -32.02
C LYS A 163 -9.37 -15.80 -30.56
N PHE A 164 -10.29 -16.55 -30.00
CA PHE A 164 -10.17 -17.13 -28.66
C PHE A 164 -10.53 -18.60 -28.77
N SER A 165 -9.56 -19.39 -29.18
CA SER A 165 -9.72 -20.82 -29.45
C SER A 165 -10.12 -21.60 -28.19
N LYS A 166 -10.61 -22.81 -28.34
CA LYS A 166 -10.92 -23.65 -27.18
C LYS A 166 -9.71 -23.96 -26.33
N GLU A 167 -8.55 -24.18 -26.94
CA GLU A 167 -7.28 -24.43 -26.32
C GLU A 167 -6.85 -23.22 -25.47
N GLU A 168 -7.00 -22.01 -26.00
CA GLU A 168 -6.72 -20.77 -25.30
C GLU A 168 -7.70 -20.51 -24.15
N GLN A 169 -8.98 -20.81 -24.33
CA GLN A 169 -9.98 -20.75 -23.28
C GLN A 169 -9.65 -21.71 -22.13
N GLU A 170 -9.20 -22.93 -22.41
CA GLU A 170 -8.78 -23.89 -21.40
C GLU A 170 -7.47 -23.43 -20.69
N SER A 171 -6.51 -22.86 -21.43
CA SER A 171 -5.30 -22.28 -20.83
C SER A 171 -5.66 -21.09 -19.91
N PHE A 172 -6.51 -20.20 -20.38
CA PHE A 172 -7.03 -19.06 -19.61
C PHE A 172 -7.79 -19.54 -18.35
N LYS A 173 -8.62 -20.58 -18.47
CA LYS A 173 -9.36 -21.18 -17.37
C LYS A 173 -8.44 -21.77 -16.29
N ARG A 174 -7.37 -22.44 -16.68
CA ARG A 174 -6.37 -22.98 -15.75
C ARG A 174 -5.69 -21.87 -14.94
N ARG A 175 -5.47 -20.70 -15.53
CA ARG A 175 -4.77 -19.58 -14.91
C ARG A 175 -5.68 -18.69 -14.05
N PHE A 176 -6.87 -18.37 -14.54
CA PHE A 176 -7.77 -17.39 -13.92
C PHE A 176 -9.02 -18.00 -13.28
N GLY A 177 -9.23 -19.29 -13.45
CA GLY A 177 -10.39 -20.02 -12.94
C GLY A 177 -11.63 -19.93 -13.82
N GLU A 178 -12.56 -20.86 -13.61
CA GLU A 178 -13.75 -21.01 -14.44
C GLU A 178 -14.67 -19.78 -14.42
N LYS A 179 -14.93 -19.23 -13.24
CA LYS A 179 -15.81 -18.05 -13.08
C LYS A 179 -15.33 -16.85 -13.86
N LYS A 180 -14.02 -16.52 -13.77
CA LYS A 180 -13.42 -15.42 -14.52
C LYS A 180 -13.45 -15.69 -16.02
N THR A 181 -13.21 -16.92 -16.45
CA THR A 181 -13.25 -17.30 -17.87
C THR A 181 -14.63 -17.13 -18.45
N LEU A 182 -15.68 -17.62 -17.79
CA LEU A 182 -17.06 -17.48 -18.26
C LEU A 182 -17.50 -16.01 -18.34
N SER A 183 -17.15 -15.20 -17.36
CA SER A 183 -17.44 -13.76 -17.39
C SER A 183 -16.68 -13.04 -18.51
N THR A 184 -15.42 -13.43 -18.77
CA THR A 184 -14.61 -12.88 -19.86
C THR A 184 -15.19 -13.24 -21.22
N ILE A 185 -15.59 -14.50 -21.46
CA ILE A 185 -16.25 -14.93 -22.70
C ILE A 185 -17.55 -14.16 -22.91
N SER A 186 -18.36 -14.00 -21.87
CA SER A 186 -19.60 -13.22 -21.93
C SER A 186 -19.32 -11.75 -22.27
N PHE A 187 -18.30 -11.17 -21.66
CA PHE A 187 -17.84 -9.81 -21.95
C PHE A 187 -17.41 -9.65 -23.43
N LEU A 188 -16.60 -10.57 -23.96
CA LEU A 188 -16.12 -10.53 -25.35
C LEU A 188 -17.25 -10.59 -26.38
N ARG A 189 -18.36 -11.25 -26.05
CA ARG A 189 -19.53 -11.36 -26.97
C ARG A 189 -20.26 -10.03 -27.16
N ILE A 190 -20.21 -9.14 -26.19
CA ILE A 190 -20.97 -7.88 -26.17
C ILE A 190 -20.11 -6.63 -26.30
N SER A 191 -18.81 -6.75 -26.14
CA SER A 191 -17.88 -5.63 -26.11
C SER A 191 -17.15 -5.45 -27.43
N LYS A 192 -16.84 -4.19 -27.74
CA LYS A 192 -15.97 -3.87 -28.89
C LYS A 192 -14.50 -4.11 -28.50
N PRO A 193 -13.63 -4.48 -29.46
CA PRO A 193 -12.21 -4.75 -29.22
C PRO A 193 -11.48 -3.59 -28.54
N GLU A 194 -11.84 -2.33 -28.83
CA GLU A 194 -11.22 -1.13 -28.29
C GLU A 194 -11.39 -1.01 -26.76
N ILE A 195 -12.43 -1.64 -26.21
CA ILE A 195 -12.67 -1.65 -24.77
C ILE A 195 -11.60 -2.44 -24.03
N ILE A 196 -11.03 -3.49 -24.65
CA ILE A 196 -9.94 -4.26 -24.04
C ILE A 196 -8.69 -3.37 -23.88
N ASP A 197 -8.34 -2.64 -24.94
CA ASP A 197 -7.18 -1.73 -24.91
C ASP A 197 -7.40 -0.62 -23.87
N GLN A 198 -8.61 -0.07 -23.75
CA GLN A 198 -8.96 0.88 -22.70
C GLN A 198 -8.81 0.26 -21.30
N LYS A 199 -9.26 -0.97 -21.08
CA LYS A 199 -9.11 -1.67 -19.79
C LYS A 199 -7.65 -1.94 -19.43
N ILE A 200 -6.80 -2.19 -20.44
CA ILE A 200 -5.35 -2.31 -20.22
C ILE A 200 -4.77 -0.96 -19.78
N GLU A 201 -5.10 0.14 -20.47
CA GLU A 201 -4.63 1.47 -20.09
C GLU A 201 -5.02 1.82 -18.66
N GLU A 202 -6.30 1.63 -18.29
CA GLU A 202 -6.80 1.87 -16.94
C GLU A 202 -6.04 1.03 -15.91
N SER A 203 -5.90 -0.28 -16.12
CA SER A 203 -5.25 -1.18 -15.19
C SER A 203 -3.74 -0.96 -15.08
N PHE A 204 -3.07 -0.56 -16.17
CA PHE A 204 -1.64 -0.26 -16.16
C PHE A 204 -1.33 1.09 -15.53
N ALA A 205 -2.23 2.08 -15.64
CA ALA A 205 -2.11 3.32 -14.90
C ALA A 205 -2.08 3.06 -13.38
N GLU A 206 -2.95 2.17 -12.90
CA GLU A 206 -2.93 1.73 -11.50
C GLU A 206 -1.68 0.87 -11.18
N ALA A 207 -1.29 -0.07 -12.06
CA ALA A 207 -0.15 -0.94 -11.86
C ALA A 207 1.20 -0.19 -11.84
N ASN A 208 1.27 1.02 -12.37
CA ASN A 208 2.46 1.87 -12.25
C ASN A 208 2.74 2.31 -10.82
N LEU A 209 1.76 2.23 -9.92
CA LEU A 209 1.91 2.53 -8.50
C LEU A 209 2.47 1.33 -7.70
N LEU A 210 2.51 0.14 -8.29
CA LEU A 210 3.11 -1.05 -7.70
C LEU A 210 4.62 -0.90 -7.53
N LEU A 211 5.18 -1.65 -6.60
CA LEU A 211 6.63 -1.70 -6.39
C LEU A 211 7.35 -2.24 -7.64
N LYS A 212 8.61 -1.84 -7.82
CA LYS A 212 9.41 -2.25 -8.99
C LYS A 212 9.51 -3.77 -9.15
N ASN A 213 9.63 -4.51 -8.05
CA ASN A 213 9.66 -5.98 -8.06
C ASN A 213 8.32 -6.61 -8.49
N GLU A 214 7.20 -6.01 -8.10
CA GLU A 214 5.86 -6.47 -8.49
C GLU A 214 5.61 -6.22 -9.97
N LYS A 215 5.98 -5.04 -10.48
CA LYS A 215 5.91 -4.73 -11.93
C LYS A 215 6.77 -5.69 -12.75
N LYS A 216 8.00 -5.99 -12.26
CA LYS A 216 8.86 -6.98 -12.90
C LYS A 216 8.21 -8.36 -12.95
N LYS A 217 7.63 -8.82 -11.83
CA LYS A 217 6.91 -10.09 -11.74
C LYS A 217 5.74 -10.14 -12.74
N LEU A 218 4.97 -9.04 -12.83
CA LEU A 218 3.86 -8.93 -13.80
C LEU A 218 4.33 -9.12 -15.24
N ILE A 219 5.43 -8.47 -15.63
CA ILE A 219 6.02 -8.64 -16.98
C ILE A 219 6.55 -10.05 -17.18
N ASP A 220 7.21 -10.65 -16.21
CA ASP A 220 7.72 -12.02 -16.30
C ASP A 220 6.57 -13.03 -16.50
N GLU A 221 5.44 -12.86 -15.82
CA GLU A 221 4.24 -13.67 -16.04
C GLU A 221 3.62 -13.46 -17.43
N LEU A 222 3.59 -12.21 -17.92
CA LEU A 222 3.10 -11.92 -19.27
C LEU A 222 4.01 -12.52 -20.37
N ILE A 223 5.32 -12.54 -20.17
CA ILE A 223 6.26 -13.23 -21.08
C ILE A 223 5.99 -14.72 -21.12
N LEU A 224 5.74 -15.36 -19.98
CA LEU A 224 5.38 -16.79 -19.92
C LEU A 224 4.09 -17.06 -20.74
N ILE A 225 3.07 -16.23 -20.57
CA ILE A 225 1.82 -16.35 -21.32
C ILE A 225 2.07 -16.12 -22.82
N GLY A 226 2.84 -15.12 -23.19
CA GLY A 226 3.20 -14.86 -24.59
C GLY A 226 3.94 -16.03 -25.24
N THR A 227 4.81 -16.73 -24.48
CA THR A 227 5.50 -17.95 -24.94
C THR A 227 4.52 -19.10 -25.18
N GLU A 228 3.51 -19.26 -24.32
CA GLU A 228 2.47 -20.29 -24.47
C GLU A 228 1.57 -20.03 -25.70
N VAL A 229 1.19 -18.76 -25.92
CA VAL A 229 0.20 -18.35 -26.93
C VAL A 229 0.82 -18.23 -28.33
N GLY A 230 2.03 -17.71 -28.42
CA GLY A 230 2.63 -17.40 -29.71
C GLY A 230 4.14 -17.41 -29.71
N LYS A 231 4.76 -18.59 -29.50
CA LYS A 231 6.21 -18.72 -29.54
C LYS A 231 6.78 -18.17 -30.85
N ASN A 232 7.69 -17.20 -30.74
CA ASN A 232 8.32 -16.50 -31.87
C ASN A 232 7.36 -15.67 -32.76
N ASN A 233 6.14 -15.38 -32.27
CA ASN A 233 5.23 -14.51 -33.02
C ASN A 233 5.60 -13.04 -32.82
N ILE A 234 5.86 -12.31 -33.90
CA ILE A 234 6.30 -10.92 -33.88
C ILE A 234 5.26 -9.98 -33.27
N ASP A 235 3.97 -10.27 -33.42
CA ASP A 235 2.89 -9.43 -32.89
C ASP A 235 2.76 -9.63 -31.36
N VAL A 236 2.99 -10.85 -30.86
CA VAL A 236 3.07 -11.14 -29.42
C VAL A 236 4.27 -10.42 -28.81
N LEU A 237 5.44 -10.45 -29.46
CA LEU A 237 6.64 -9.72 -29.02
C LEU A 237 6.41 -8.21 -28.96
N LYS A 238 5.75 -7.63 -29.97
CA LYS A 238 5.38 -6.20 -29.97
C LYS A 238 4.46 -5.84 -28.80
N LEU A 239 3.43 -6.65 -28.53
CA LEU A 239 2.52 -6.44 -27.41
C LEU A 239 3.27 -6.50 -26.07
N LEU A 240 4.11 -7.50 -25.87
CA LEU A 240 4.91 -7.62 -24.64
C LEU A 240 5.85 -6.42 -24.45
N SER A 241 6.52 -5.97 -25.52
CA SER A 241 7.38 -4.79 -25.48
C SER A 241 6.58 -3.51 -25.13
N GLN A 242 5.37 -3.37 -25.68
CA GLN A 242 4.48 -2.26 -25.33
C GLN A 242 4.07 -2.31 -23.84
N PHE A 243 3.75 -3.49 -23.30
CA PHE A 243 3.38 -3.66 -21.91
C PHE A 243 4.55 -3.34 -20.97
N ALA A 244 5.76 -3.83 -21.29
CA ALA A 244 6.96 -3.53 -20.54
C ALA A 244 7.25 -2.02 -20.49
N ASN A 245 7.23 -1.35 -21.66
CA ASN A 245 7.44 0.09 -21.73
C ASN A 245 6.43 0.88 -20.89
N LYS A 246 5.13 0.49 -20.93
CA LYS A 246 4.08 1.14 -20.14
C LYS A 246 4.28 1.01 -18.63
N LEU A 247 4.90 -0.08 -18.18
CA LEU A 247 5.21 -0.34 -16.77
C LEU A 247 6.61 0.16 -16.36
N GLY A 248 7.33 0.81 -17.30
CA GLY A 248 8.68 1.33 -17.04
C GLY A 248 9.75 0.23 -16.93
N ASP A 249 9.56 -0.89 -17.62
CA ASP A 249 10.54 -1.97 -17.72
C ASP A 249 11.29 -1.85 -19.07
N GLU A 250 12.55 -1.47 -19.00
CA GLU A 250 13.41 -1.23 -20.17
C GLU A 250 14.10 -2.50 -20.71
N ARG A 251 13.77 -3.67 -20.17
CA ARG A 251 14.39 -4.93 -20.65
C ARG A 251 14.02 -5.23 -22.10
N THR A 252 14.99 -5.71 -22.87
CA THR A 252 14.73 -6.28 -24.19
C THR A 252 13.98 -7.61 -24.00
N ILE A 253 12.77 -7.69 -24.56
CA ILE A 253 11.94 -8.89 -24.46
C ILE A 253 12.23 -9.81 -25.64
N SER A 254 12.58 -11.06 -25.32
CA SER A 254 12.71 -12.16 -26.28
C SER A 254 11.87 -13.35 -25.79
N LEU A 255 11.18 -14.03 -26.72
CA LEU A 255 10.56 -15.31 -26.43
C LEU A 255 11.59 -16.41 -26.69
N GLY A 256 11.94 -17.15 -25.65
CA GLY A 256 12.90 -18.27 -25.70
C GLY A 256 12.40 -19.48 -26.47
#